data_f8c7a887cb39557b4e3866510d4b9c09
#
_entry.id   f8c7a887cb39557b4e3866510d4b9c09
#
_cell.length_a   1.000
_cell.length_b   1.000
_cell.length_c   1.000
_cell.angle_alpha   90.00
_cell.angle_beta   90.00
_cell.angle_gamma   90.00
#
_symmetry.space_group_name_H-M   'P 1'
#
loop_
_entity.id
_entity.type
_entity.pdbx_description
1 polymer ?
#
loop_
_entity_poly.entity_id
_entity_poly.type
_entity_poly.pdbx_seq_one_letter_code
_entity_poly.pdbx_strand_id
1 'polypeptide(L)'
;MNKQVTAEGPDPHFRETLAPLYKFPIVLPPRTLPQPLRAAATAARLASSPVAEMTKRTKKAGIVGKYGTRYGASLRKQIKKMEVSQHSKYFCEFCGKFAVKRKAVGIWGCKDCGKVKAGGAYTMNTASAVTVRSTIRRLREQTEA
;
A
#
# COMPACT_ATOMS: atom_id res chain seq x y z
N MET A 1 -39.58 5.20 -38.66
CA MET A 1 -38.27 4.82 -39.31
C MET A 1 -37.29 4.48 -38.20
N ASN A 2 -37.25 3.18 -37.85
CA ASN A 2 -36.34 2.65 -36.81
C ASN A 2 -34.99 2.31 -37.46
N LYS A 3 -33.93 3.02 -37.06
CA LYS A 3 -32.56 2.60 -37.37
C LYS A 3 -32.08 1.64 -36.28
N GLN A 4 -32.01 0.36 -36.65
CA GLN A 4 -31.32 -0.63 -35.84
C GLN A 4 -29.81 -0.37 -35.94
N VAL A 5 -29.17 -0.13 -34.80
CA VAL A 5 -27.73 -0.07 -34.67
C VAL A 5 -27.24 -1.50 -34.44
N THR A 6 -26.67 -2.11 -35.45
CA THR A 6 -25.98 -3.40 -35.33
C THR A 6 -24.66 -3.20 -34.61
N ALA A 7 -24.48 -3.90 -33.48
CA ALA A 7 -23.22 -3.93 -32.76
C ALA A 7 -22.26 -4.86 -33.52
N GLU A 8 -21.28 -4.31 -34.22
CA GLU A 8 -20.13 -5.03 -34.76
C GLU A 8 -19.20 -5.41 -33.60
N GLY A 9 -19.01 -6.71 -33.40
CA GLY A 9 -18.09 -7.25 -32.44
C GLY A 9 -16.63 -7.07 -32.90
N PRO A 10 -15.65 -7.09 -31.96
CA PRO A 10 -14.24 -6.88 -32.28
C PRO A 10 -13.68 -8.01 -33.13
N ASP A 11 -12.90 -7.64 -34.14
CA ASP A 11 -12.26 -8.49 -35.14
C ASP A 11 -11.42 -9.63 -34.52
N PRO A 12 -11.53 -10.87 -35.03
CA PRO A 12 -10.79 -12.04 -34.54
C PRO A 12 -9.30 -12.03 -34.87
N HIS A 13 -8.80 -11.11 -35.69
CA HIS A 13 -7.41 -11.08 -36.17
C HIS A 13 -6.39 -10.39 -35.23
N PHE A 14 -6.82 -9.87 -34.08
CA PHE A 14 -5.90 -9.19 -33.14
C PHE A 14 -5.22 -10.13 -32.13
N ARG A 15 -5.35 -11.44 -32.29
CA ARG A 15 -4.89 -12.44 -31.28
C ARG A 15 -3.55 -13.12 -31.57
N GLU A 16 -2.86 -12.77 -32.66
CA GLU A 16 -1.73 -13.64 -33.11
C GLU A 16 -0.34 -12.98 -33.17
N THR A 17 -0.09 -11.82 -32.56
CA THR A 17 1.24 -11.19 -32.64
C THR A 17 1.89 -10.82 -31.32
N LEU A 18 1.66 -11.55 -30.25
CA LEU A 18 2.49 -11.44 -29.04
C LEU A 18 2.97 -12.80 -28.58
N ALA A 19 3.91 -13.38 -29.32
CA ALA A 19 4.72 -14.48 -28.84
C ALA A 19 5.66 -13.99 -27.74
N PRO A 20 5.74 -14.65 -26.59
CA PRO A 20 6.61 -14.25 -25.49
C PRO A 20 8.05 -14.71 -25.73
N LEU A 21 8.89 -13.81 -26.14
CA LEU A 21 10.35 -13.94 -26.15
C LEU A 21 10.93 -13.60 -24.77
N TYR A 22 10.67 -14.42 -23.75
CA TYR A 22 11.49 -14.43 -22.53
C TYR A 22 11.45 -15.81 -21.86
N LYS A 23 12.20 -16.76 -22.43
CA LYS A 23 12.63 -17.95 -21.68
C LYS A 23 13.90 -17.60 -20.89
N PHE A 24 13.78 -17.12 -19.67
CA PHE A 24 14.89 -17.18 -18.73
C PHE A 24 14.94 -18.59 -18.12
N PRO A 25 16.10 -19.27 -18.15
CA PRO A 25 16.26 -20.50 -17.41
C PRO A 25 16.24 -20.18 -15.90
N ILE A 26 15.28 -20.74 -15.18
CA ILE A 26 15.26 -20.71 -13.72
C ILE A 26 16.43 -21.60 -13.26
N VAL A 27 17.54 -20.97 -12.91
CA VAL A 27 18.64 -21.64 -12.18
C VAL A 27 18.18 -21.75 -10.74
N LEU A 28 17.73 -22.93 -10.35
CA LEU A 28 17.47 -23.28 -8.95
C LEU A 28 18.79 -23.33 -8.20
N PRO A 29 18.94 -22.66 -7.03
CA PRO A 29 20.12 -22.80 -6.20
C PRO A 29 20.17 -24.22 -5.62
N PRO A 30 21.39 -24.80 -5.44
CA PRO A 30 21.53 -26.15 -4.91
C PRO A 30 21.00 -26.21 -3.47
N ARG A 31 20.20 -27.26 -3.22
CA ARG A 31 19.73 -27.63 -1.88
C ARG A 31 20.96 -27.93 -1.00
N THR A 32 21.30 -27.05 -0.10
CA THR A 32 22.25 -27.32 0.99
C THR A 32 21.63 -28.31 1.96
N LEU A 33 22.30 -29.44 2.11
CA LEU A 33 22.01 -30.49 3.07
C LEU A 33 22.13 -29.96 4.52
N PRO A 34 21.33 -30.44 5.46
CA PRO A 34 21.40 -30.02 6.86
C PRO A 34 22.73 -30.51 7.50
N GLN A 35 23.47 -29.59 8.06
CA GLN A 35 24.64 -29.87 8.85
C GLN A 35 24.24 -30.49 10.20
N PRO A 36 24.98 -31.49 10.71
CA PRO A 36 24.67 -32.13 11.99
C PRO A 36 24.95 -31.20 13.17
N LEU A 37 24.07 -31.28 14.15
CA LEU A 37 24.11 -30.68 15.46
C LEU A 37 25.45 -30.89 16.15
N ARG A 38 26.26 -29.86 16.32
CA ARG A 38 27.31 -29.82 17.33
C ARG A 38 26.70 -29.22 18.60
N ALA A 39 26.39 -30.11 19.52
CA ALA A 39 26.19 -29.76 20.91
C ALA A 39 27.47 -29.21 21.48
N ALA A 40 27.50 -27.96 21.90
CA ALA A 40 28.46 -27.43 22.84
C ALA A 40 27.72 -26.52 23.80
N ALA A 41 27.49 -27.06 24.98
CA ALA A 41 27.08 -26.31 26.15
C ALA A 41 28.13 -25.26 26.48
N THR A 42 27.74 -24.01 26.57
CA THR A 42 28.52 -23.02 27.34
C THR A 42 27.56 -21.93 27.87
N ALA A 43 27.41 -22.03 29.20
CA ALA A 43 27.18 -20.98 30.18
C ALA A 43 26.39 -19.72 29.75
N ALA A 44 25.25 -19.58 30.41
CA ALA A 44 24.52 -18.37 30.60
C ALA A 44 25.40 -17.15 30.88
N ARG A 45 25.42 -16.21 29.93
CA ARG A 45 25.65 -14.81 30.25
C ARG A 45 24.32 -14.10 29.93
N LEU A 46 23.54 -13.88 30.96
CA LEU A 46 22.53 -12.82 31.03
C LEU A 46 23.25 -11.47 30.83
N ALA A 47 23.58 -11.16 29.60
CA ALA A 47 23.87 -9.80 29.20
C ALA A 47 22.51 -9.19 28.86
N SER A 48 21.90 -8.48 29.82
CA SER A 48 20.93 -7.47 29.57
C SER A 48 21.55 -6.52 28.53
N SER A 49 21.21 -6.74 27.25
CA SER A 49 21.52 -5.77 26.21
C SER A 49 20.91 -4.45 26.66
N PRO A 50 21.69 -3.35 26.80
CA PRO A 50 21.11 -2.04 27.03
C PRO A 50 20.15 -1.83 25.87
N VAL A 51 18.86 -1.64 26.19
CA VAL A 51 17.88 -1.14 25.24
C VAL A 51 18.51 0.13 24.69
N ALA A 52 19.03 0.06 23.47
CA ALA A 52 19.62 1.19 22.81
C ALA A 52 18.47 2.22 22.71
N GLU A 53 18.47 3.20 23.60
CA GLU A 53 17.58 4.35 23.51
C GLU A 53 17.79 4.92 22.09
N MET A 54 16.83 4.67 21.23
CA MET A 54 16.84 5.21 19.88
C MET A 54 16.74 6.72 19.99
N THR A 55 17.91 7.35 20.05
CA THR A 55 18.03 8.80 20.15
C THR A 55 17.24 9.46 19.02
N LYS A 56 16.29 10.28 19.38
CA LYS A 56 15.44 10.97 18.42
C LYS A 56 16.28 11.94 17.58
N ARG A 57 16.52 11.59 16.32
CA ARG A 57 17.39 12.36 15.41
C ARG A 57 16.93 13.81 15.17
N THR A 58 15.63 14.10 15.32
CA THR A 58 15.07 15.44 15.09
C THR A 58 14.05 15.79 16.15
N LYS A 59 14.03 17.06 16.62
CA LYS A 59 13.07 17.54 17.63
C LYS A 59 11.67 17.77 17.04
N LYS A 60 11.55 18.39 15.86
CA LYS A 60 10.28 18.81 15.23
C LYS A 60 10.08 18.29 13.81
N ALA A 61 11.13 18.18 13.00
CA ALA A 61 11.03 17.86 11.57
C ALA A 61 10.45 16.47 11.31
N GLY A 62 10.96 15.43 11.95
CA GLY A 62 10.51 14.07 11.71
C GLY A 62 10.73 13.65 10.26
N ILE A 63 9.69 13.11 9.60
CA ILE A 63 9.73 12.59 8.23
C ILE A 63 10.11 13.63 7.17
N VAL A 64 9.79 14.91 7.41
CA VAL A 64 10.15 16.02 6.48
C VAL A 64 11.59 16.49 6.63
N GLY A 65 12.37 15.90 7.54
CA GLY A 65 13.81 16.15 7.66
C GLY A 65 14.57 15.79 6.37
N LYS A 66 14.06 14.91 5.53
CA LYS A 66 14.61 14.58 4.21
C LYS A 66 14.75 15.76 3.26
N TYR A 67 13.96 16.81 3.46
CA TYR A 67 14.00 18.03 2.64
C TYR A 67 15.04 19.06 3.11
N GLY A 68 15.68 18.85 4.26
CA GLY A 68 16.67 19.75 4.83
C GLY A 68 16.08 21.13 5.17
N THR A 69 16.81 22.18 4.83
CA THR A 69 16.41 23.59 5.11
C THR A 69 15.53 24.21 4.02
N ARG A 70 15.29 23.50 2.94
CA ARG A 70 14.53 23.99 1.78
C ARG A 70 13.04 24.13 2.07
N TYR A 71 12.32 24.87 1.21
CA TYR A 71 10.87 25.07 1.14
C TYR A 71 10.23 25.87 2.29
N GLY A 72 10.99 26.33 3.26
CA GLY A 72 10.47 27.06 4.40
C GLY A 72 9.74 26.19 5.43
N ALA A 73 9.57 26.73 6.64
CA ALA A 73 8.99 25.98 7.75
C ALA A 73 7.49 25.70 7.58
N SER A 74 6.75 26.63 7.00
CA SER A 74 5.30 26.52 6.80
C SER A 74 4.96 25.38 5.85
N LEU A 75 5.56 25.34 4.66
CA LEU A 75 5.34 24.28 3.69
C LEU A 75 5.77 22.91 4.22
N ARG A 76 6.93 22.83 4.89
CA ARG A 76 7.34 21.57 5.52
C ARG A 76 6.34 21.07 6.56
N LYS A 77 5.68 21.97 7.30
CA LYS A 77 4.63 21.61 8.26
C LYS A 77 3.39 21.03 7.58
N GLN A 78 2.98 21.59 6.44
CA GLN A 78 1.84 21.05 5.64
C GLN A 78 2.18 19.72 5.01
N ILE A 79 3.34 19.61 4.36
CA ILE A 79 3.82 18.36 3.73
C ILE A 79 3.95 17.26 4.78
N LYS A 80 4.38 17.57 6.00
CA LYS A 80 4.48 16.58 7.08
C LYS A 80 3.16 15.85 7.33
N LYS A 81 2.02 16.54 7.30
CA LYS A 81 0.70 15.91 7.47
C LYS A 81 0.43 14.88 6.37
N MET A 82 0.68 15.26 5.11
CA MET A 82 0.48 14.37 3.97
C MET A 82 1.44 13.17 3.97
N GLU A 83 2.71 13.41 4.29
CA GLU A 83 3.74 12.37 4.37
C GLU A 83 3.42 11.34 5.47
N VAL A 84 2.96 11.79 6.63
CA VAL A 84 2.56 10.89 7.71
C VAL A 84 1.35 10.04 7.30
N SER A 85 0.32 10.66 6.71
CA SER A 85 -0.89 9.95 6.32
C SER A 85 -0.64 8.92 5.22
N GLN A 86 0.19 9.23 4.21
CA GLN A 86 0.48 8.27 3.13
C GLN A 86 1.31 7.06 3.57
N HIS A 87 2.08 7.17 4.64
CA HIS A 87 2.88 6.07 5.19
C HIS A 87 2.20 5.33 6.34
N SER A 88 1.08 5.84 6.83
CA SER A 88 0.31 5.22 7.91
C SER A 88 -0.32 3.90 7.47
N LYS A 89 -0.62 3.06 8.44
CA LYS A 89 -1.45 1.87 8.25
C LYS A 89 -2.91 2.23 8.51
N TYR A 90 -3.81 1.69 7.70
CA TYR A 90 -5.25 1.91 7.85
C TYR A 90 -5.97 0.61 8.12
N PHE A 91 -7.16 0.72 8.68
CA PHE A 91 -8.04 -0.40 8.97
C PHE A 91 -8.54 -1.04 7.68
N CYS A 92 -8.57 -2.37 7.64
CA CYS A 92 -9.10 -3.14 6.53
C CYS A 92 -10.53 -3.60 6.85
N GLU A 93 -11.50 -3.22 6.03
CA GLU A 93 -12.91 -3.60 6.19
C GLU A 93 -13.14 -5.11 5.96
N PHE A 94 -12.23 -5.79 5.26
CA PHE A 94 -12.37 -7.21 4.89
C PHE A 94 -11.81 -8.18 5.94
N CYS A 95 -10.68 -7.85 6.54
CA CYS A 95 -10.03 -8.73 7.52
C CYS A 95 -10.01 -8.17 8.95
N GLY A 96 -10.52 -6.95 9.18
CA GLY A 96 -10.58 -6.34 10.51
C GLY A 96 -9.24 -5.89 11.11
N LYS A 97 -8.14 -5.94 10.33
CA LYS A 97 -6.79 -5.60 10.82
C LYS A 97 -6.29 -4.26 10.30
N PHE A 98 -5.37 -3.62 11.03
CA PHE A 98 -4.68 -2.42 10.59
C PHE A 98 -3.49 -2.77 9.68
N ALA A 99 -3.78 -3.25 8.46
CA ALA A 99 -2.77 -3.75 7.54
C ALA A 99 -2.81 -3.10 6.14
N VAL A 100 -3.74 -2.17 5.89
CA VAL A 100 -3.83 -1.47 4.61
C VAL A 100 -2.72 -0.43 4.49
N LYS A 101 -1.96 -0.50 3.40
CA LYS A 101 -0.92 0.46 3.03
C LYS A 101 -1.10 0.96 1.60
N ARG A 102 -0.59 2.15 1.35
CA ARG A 102 -0.54 2.73 0.01
C ARG A 102 0.40 1.93 -0.87
N LYS A 103 -0.08 1.44 -2.02
CA LYS A 103 0.72 0.81 -3.08
C LYS A 103 1.17 1.83 -4.12
N ALA A 104 0.26 2.66 -4.56
CA ALA A 104 0.49 3.74 -5.51
C ALA A 104 -0.49 4.88 -5.23
N VAL A 105 -0.45 5.95 -6.04
CA VAL A 105 -1.39 7.07 -5.93
C VAL A 105 -2.82 6.57 -6.12
N GLY A 106 -3.67 6.76 -5.12
CA GLY A 106 -5.07 6.32 -5.16
C GLY A 106 -5.28 4.81 -4.98
N ILE A 107 -4.22 4.01 -4.85
CA ILE A 107 -4.30 2.53 -4.74
C ILE A 107 -3.81 2.09 -3.37
N TRP A 108 -4.70 1.48 -2.61
CA TRP A 108 -4.45 1.01 -1.25
C TRP A 108 -4.65 -0.50 -1.18
N GLY A 109 -3.70 -1.22 -0.65
CA GLY A 109 -3.75 -2.69 -0.55
C GLY A 109 -3.52 -3.17 0.87
N CYS A 110 -4.32 -4.14 1.29
CA CYS A 110 -4.09 -4.85 2.53
C CYS A 110 -2.94 -5.85 2.36
N LYS A 111 -2.03 -5.88 3.34
CA LYS A 111 -0.92 -6.83 3.33
C LYS A 111 -1.34 -8.25 3.73
N ASP A 112 -2.36 -8.37 4.56
CA ASP A 112 -2.80 -9.65 5.13
C ASP A 112 -3.77 -10.39 4.22
N CYS A 113 -4.83 -9.71 3.73
CA CYS A 113 -5.82 -10.34 2.86
C CYS A 113 -5.59 -10.11 1.36
N GLY A 114 -4.59 -9.31 0.97
CA GLY A 114 -4.24 -9.04 -0.43
C GLY A 114 -5.21 -8.14 -1.20
N LYS A 115 -6.39 -7.85 -0.66
CA LYS A 115 -7.41 -7.05 -1.34
C LYS A 115 -6.93 -5.62 -1.56
N VAL A 116 -7.30 -5.07 -2.71
CA VAL A 116 -6.97 -3.71 -3.14
C VAL A 116 -8.23 -2.86 -3.13
N LYS A 117 -8.11 -1.62 -2.66
CA LYS A 117 -9.18 -0.63 -2.61
C LYS A 117 -8.72 0.68 -3.23
N ALA A 118 -9.58 1.33 -3.98
CA ALA A 118 -9.36 2.70 -4.44
C ALA A 118 -9.55 3.69 -3.29
N GLY A 119 -8.73 4.72 -3.25
CA GLY A 119 -8.76 5.74 -2.20
C GLY A 119 -8.23 7.08 -2.67
N GLY A 120 -7.95 7.98 -1.75
CA GLY A 120 -7.35 9.27 -2.04
C GLY A 120 -5.85 9.17 -2.34
N ALA A 121 -5.27 10.25 -2.85
CA ALA A 121 -3.86 10.30 -3.21
C ALA A 121 -2.93 10.11 -2.00
N TYR A 122 -3.25 10.67 -0.85
CA TYR A 122 -2.43 10.65 0.37
C TYR A 122 -3.12 10.00 1.57
N THR A 123 -4.45 9.86 1.53
CA THR A 123 -5.27 9.25 2.58
C THR A 123 -6.19 8.21 1.98
N MET A 124 -6.50 7.15 2.73
CA MET A 124 -7.40 6.10 2.24
C MET A 124 -8.82 6.64 1.95
N ASN A 125 -9.32 7.53 2.81
CA ASN A 125 -10.59 8.21 2.63
C ASN A 125 -10.36 9.73 2.64
N THR A 126 -10.90 10.44 1.66
CA THR A 126 -10.92 11.90 1.64
C THR A 126 -12.21 12.43 2.28
N ALA A 127 -12.18 13.65 2.81
CA ALA A 127 -13.37 14.30 3.36
C ALA A 127 -14.49 14.39 2.32
N SER A 128 -14.15 14.79 1.09
CA SER A 128 -15.11 14.85 -0.03
C SER A 128 -15.75 13.50 -0.33
N ALA A 129 -15.00 12.40 -0.29
CA ALA A 129 -15.56 11.06 -0.53
C ALA A 129 -16.57 10.65 0.55
N VAL A 130 -16.36 11.03 1.79
CA VAL A 130 -17.32 10.78 2.89
C VAL A 130 -18.60 11.56 2.66
N THR A 131 -18.51 12.84 2.32
CA THR A 131 -19.67 13.70 2.02
C THR A 131 -20.47 13.15 0.85
N VAL A 132 -19.81 12.77 -0.24
CA VAL A 132 -20.47 12.19 -1.42
C VAL A 132 -21.19 10.88 -1.08
N ARG A 133 -20.58 9.98 -0.32
CA ARG A 133 -21.24 8.72 0.09
C ARG A 133 -22.48 8.97 0.95
N SER A 134 -22.43 9.91 1.87
CA SER A 134 -23.61 10.26 2.70
C SER A 134 -24.72 10.86 1.86
N THR A 135 -24.39 11.71 0.89
CA THR A 135 -25.37 12.30 -0.04
C THR A 135 -26.02 11.23 -0.92
N ILE A 136 -25.21 10.31 -1.50
CA ILE A 136 -25.75 9.20 -2.32
C ILE A 136 -26.69 8.33 -1.48
N ARG A 137 -26.33 8.00 -0.25
CA ARG A 137 -27.22 7.22 0.65
C ARG A 137 -28.54 7.93 0.86
N ARG A 138 -28.53 9.21 1.22
CA ARG A 138 -29.74 10.00 1.43
C ARG A 138 -30.63 10.05 0.17
N LEU A 139 -30.04 10.24 -1.01
CA LEU A 139 -30.79 10.26 -2.27
C LEU A 139 -31.44 8.91 -2.58
N ARG A 140 -30.75 7.79 -2.32
CA ARG A 140 -31.33 6.46 -2.48
C ARG A 140 -32.52 6.24 -1.55
N GLU A 141 -32.39 6.60 -0.28
CA GLU A 141 -33.47 6.51 0.69
C GLU A 141 -34.69 7.32 0.26
N GLN A 142 -34.50 8.49 -0.40
CA GLN A 142 -35.59 9.29 -0.94
C GLN A 142 -36.23 8.70 -2.21
N THR A 143 -35.48 7.92 -3.00
CA THR A 143 -36.03 7.31 -4.23
C THR A 143 -36.68 5.96 -4.01
N GLU A 144 -36.32 5.29 -2.91
CA GLU A 144 -36.87 3.98 -2.51
C GLU A 144 -38.12 4.11 -1.59
N ALA A 145 -38.39 5.31 -1.08
CA ALA A 145 -39.59 5.64 -0.29
C ALA A 145 -40.74 6.10 -1.18
#